data_3b497bee011e471c57ff964ac328b9dd
#
_entry.id   3b497bee011e471c57ff964ac328b9dd
#
_cell.length_a   1.000
_cell.length_b   1.000
_cell.length_c   1.000
_cell.angle_alpha   90.00
_cell.angle_beta   90.00
_cell.angle_gamma   90.00
#
_symmetry.space_group_name_H-M   'P 1'
#
loop_
_entity.id
_entity.type
_entity.pdbx_description
1 polymer ?
#
loop_
_entity_poly.entity_id
_entity_poly.type
_entity_poly.pdbx_seq_one_letter_code
_entity_poly.pdbx_strand_id
1 'polypeptide(L)'
;MRETSYHVVITEMTVRALWETQNVLDCIPDALWDIRFGGAPVWQHIYHMLHELDQWFINPDDPDFVEPPVHHPHLQNLSIYPAAHLDRRQIDDYFYTIKAKLSLYLTSLHDEDLLQRPENCTWTRFTLILAQFRHWHLHLGMLMGFVQADTGLCPRTL
;
A
#
# COMPACT_ATOMS: atom_id res chain seq x y z
N MET A 1 18.07 -27.76 11.44
CA MET A 1 17.66 -26.37 11.27
C MET A 1 16.68 -26.36 10.11
N ARG A 2 15.45 -25.88 10.28
CA ARG A 2 14.59 -25.61 9.12
C ARG A 2 15.22 -24.42 8.39
N GLU A 3 15.61 -24.58 7.14
CA GLU A 3 15.93 -23.44 6.29
C GLU A 3 14.70 -22.54 6.25
N THR A 4 14.86 -21.29 6.69
CA THR A 4 13.78 -20.32 6.62
C THR A 4 13.70 -19.85 5.16
N SER A 5 12.61 -20.15 4.50
CA SER A 5 12.33 -19.70 3.13
C SER A 5 12.09 -18.20 3.10
N TYR A 6 12.68 -17.49 2.15
CA TYR A 6 12.47 -16.04 1.96
C TYR A 6 11.01 -15.71 1.66
N HIS A 7 10.34 -16.55 0.87
CA HIS A 7 8.93 -16.42 0.57
C HIS A 7 8.06 -16.44 1.84
N VAL A 8 8.38 -17.30 2.82
CA VAL A 8 7.68 -17.34 4.11
C VAL A 8 7.85 -16.02 4.86
N VAL A 9 9.09 -15.50 4.94
CA VAL A 9 9.37 -14.22 5.59
C VAL A 9 8.63 -13.07 4.90
N ILE A 10 8.64 -13.01 3.57
CA ILE A 10 7.92 -12.00 2.79
C ILE A 10 6.42 -12.07 3.07
N THR A 11 5.86 -13.28 3.09
CA THR A 11 4.44 -13.50 3.37
C THR A 11 4.07 -13.00 4.77
N GLU A 12 4.84 -13.37 5.78
CA GLU A 12 4.61 -12.92 7.16
C GLU A 12 4.70 -11.40 7.27
N MET A 13 5.71 -10.78 6.68
CA MET A 13 5.89 -9.33 6.69
C MET A 13 4.76 -8.61 5.95
N THR A 14 4.29 -9.17 4.83
CA THR A 14 3.15 -8.58 4.10
C THR A 14 1.86 -8.66 4.91
N VAL A 15 1.59 -9.80 5.55
CA VAL A 15 0.41 -9.97 6.42
C VAL A 15 0.43 -8.97 7.58
N ARG A 16 1.60 -8.75 8.21
CA ARG A 16 1.76 -7.75 9.27
C ARG A 16 1.52 -6.34 8.76
N ALA A 17 2.12 -5.97 7.63
CA ALA A 17 1.96 -4.64 7.04
C ALA A 17 0.50 -4.36 6.61
N LEU A 18 -0.21 -5.36 6.10
CA LEU A 18 -1.66 -5.25 5.81
C LEU A 18 -2.47 -5.04 7.09
N TRP A 19 -2.14 -5.74 8.17
CA TRP A 19 -2.79 -5.55 9.45
C TRP A 19 -2.51 -4.14 10.03
N GLU A 20 -1.26 -3.68 9.97
CA GLU A 20 -0.87 -2.33 10.40
C GLU A 20 -1.60 -1.26 9.59
N THR A 21 -1.72 -1.46 8.27
CA THR A 21 -2.48 -0.56 7.39
C THR A 21 -3.93 -0.44 7.85
N GLN A 22 -4.62 -1.57 8.06
CA GLN A 22 -5.99 -1.55 8.58
C GLN A 22 -6.08 -0.81 9.91
N ASN A 23 -5.15 -1.08 10.83
CA ASN A 23 -5.16 -0.42 12.14
C ASN A 23 -4.94 1.09 12.05
N VAL A 24 -4.10 1.56 11.12
CA VAL A 24 -3.91 2.99 10.86
C VAL A 24 -5.19 3.59 10.28
N LEU A 25 -5.81 2.95 9.29
CA LEU A 25 -7.07 3.41 8.70
C LEU A 25 -8.19 3.55 9.75
N ASP A 26 -8.32 2.54 10.62
CA ASP A 26 -9.32 2.52 11.69
C ASP A 26 -9.09 3.63 12.74
N CYS A 27 -7.86 4.08 12.92
CA CYS A 27 -7.50 5.15 13.85
C CYS A 27 -7.70 6.56 13.29
N ILE A 28 -7.93 6.73 11.97
CA ILE A 28 -8.16 8.05 11.36
C ILE A 28 -9.61 8.47 11.57
N PRO A 29 -9.91 9.51 12.37
CA PRO A 29 -11.27 10.00 12.52
C PRO A 29 -11.80 10.64 11.23
N ASP A 30 -13.12 10.61 11.02
CA ASP A 30 -13.75 11.24 9.86
C ASP A 30 -13.43 12.73 9.76
N ALA A 31 -13.29 13.41 10.91
CA ALA A 31 -12.94 14.82 10.96
C ALA A 31 -11.55 15.13 10.34
N LEU A 32 -10.66 14.15 10.28
CA LEU A 32 -9.32 14.30 9.69
C LEU A 32 -9.25 13.89 8.21
N TRP A 33 -10.29 13.26 7.67
CA TRP A 33 -10.28 12.66 6.35
C TRP A 33 -9.88 13.64 5.24
N ASP A 34 -10.46 14.84 5.30
CA ASP A 34 -10.22 15.92 4.32
C ASP A 34 -9.16 16.95 4.75
N ILE A 35 -8.59 16.77 5.95
CA ILE A 35 -7.54 17.68 6.42
C ILE A 35 -6.29 17.52 5.56
N ARG A 36 -5.70 18.63 5.18
CA ARG A 36 -4.46 18.63 4.40
C ARG A 36 -3.26 18.31 5.29
N PHE A 37 -2.52 17.33 4.85
CA PHE A 37 -1.25 16.92 5.42
C PHE A 37 -0.19 16.94 4.32
N GLY A 38 0.84 17.76 4.46
CA GLY A 38 1.87 17.91 3.41
C GLY A 38 1.34 18.40 2.04
N GLY A 39 0.20 19.12 2.03
CA GLY A 39 -0.38 19.69 0.80
C GLY A 39 -1.55 18.90 0.20
N ALA A 40 -1.66 17.61 0.48
CA ALA A 40 -2.72 16.71 0.02
C ALA A 40 -3.66 16.34 1.18
N PRO A 41 -4.96 16.06 0.94
CA PRO A 41 -5.83 15.54 1.98
C PRO A 41 -5.40 14.15 2.45
N VAL A 42 -5.71 13.79 3.69
CA VAL A 42 -5.32 12.51 4.31
C VAL A 42 -5.75 11.32 3.45
N TRP A 43 -6.97 11.31 2.94
CA TRP A 43 -7.45 10.24 2.08
C TRP A 43 -6.64 10.09 0.77
N GLN A 44 -6.07 11.18 0.24
CA GLN A 44 -5.22 11.10 -0.97
C GLN A 44 -3.86 10.47 -0.66
N HIS A 45 -3.28 10.70 0.53
CA HIS A 45 -2.09 9.98 0.97
C HIS A 45 -2.34 8.47 1.08
N ILE A 46 -3.51 8.09 1.59
CA ILE A 46 -3.89 6.68 1.67
C ILE A 46 -4.05 6.09 0.26
N TYR A 47 -4.80 6.79 -0.60
CA TYR A 47 -4.98 6.36 -1.99
C TYR A 47 -3.63 6.19 -2.71
N HIS A 48 -2.73 7.17 -2.62
CA HIS A 48 -1.40 7.10 -3.21
C HIS A 48 -0.64 5.86 -2.74
N MET A 49 -0.59 5.63 -1.44
CA MET A 49 0.07 4.45 -0.86
C MET A 49 -0.53 3.14 -1.40
N LEU A 50 -1.84 3.04 -1.46
CA LEU A 50 -2.54 1.85 -1.95
C LEU A 50 -2.34 1.66 -3.46
N HIS A 51 -2.40 2.72 -4.25
CA HIS A 51 -2.20 2.68 -5.69
C HIS A 51 -0.78 2.23 -6.06
N GLU A 52 0.23 2.73 -5.35
CA GLU A 52 1.62 2.28 -5.52
C GLU A 52 1.79 0.79 -5.18
N LEU A 53 1.12 0.29 -4.14
CA LEU A 53 1.10 -1.14 -3.84
C LEU A 53 0.44 -1.96 -4.94
N ASP A 54 -0.70 -1.49 -5.47
CA ASP A 54 -1.45 -2.19 -6.50
C ASP A 54 -0.66 -2.33 -7.80
N GLN A 55 0.02 -1.25 -8.19
CA GLN A 55 0.79 -1.20 -9.44
C GLN A 55 2.17 -1.84 -9.31
N TRP A 56 2.92 -1.53 -8.23
CA TRP A 56 4.36 -1.80 -8.17
C TRP A 56 4.75 -3.05 -7.40
N PHE A 57 3.89 -3.61 -6.57
CA PHE A 57 4.28 -4.76 -5.75
C PHE A 57 4.57 -6.01 -6.58
N ILE A 58 3.83 -6.22 -7.66
CA ILE A 58 3.91 -7.41 -8.52
C ILE A 58 4.69 -7.12 -9.80
N ASN A 59 4.21 -6.18 -10.61
CA ASN A 59 4.81 -5.79 -11.88
C ASN A 59 4.37 -4.38 -12.29
N PRO A 60 5.23 -3.35 -12.16
CA PRO A 60 4.88 -1.99 -12.57
C PRO A 60 4.74 -1.80 -14.09
N ASP A 61 5.31 -2.72 -14.87
CA ASP A 61 5.33 -2.69 -16.34
C ASP A 61 4.31 -3.68 -16.94
N ASP A 62 3.31 -4.08 -16.14
CA ASP A 62 2.24 -4.98 -16.57
C ASP A 62 1.35 -4.28 -17.61
N PRO A 63 1.34 -4.74 -18.88
CA PRO A 63 0.52 -4.13 -19.91
C PRO A 63 -0.99 -4.32 -19.68
N ASP A 64 -1.37 -5.28 -18.85
CA ASP A 64 -2.75 -5.61 -18.51
C ASP A 64 -3.20 -4.95 -17.19
N PHE A 65 -2.36 -4.08 -16.60
CA PHE A 65 -2.75 -3.33 -15.40
C PHE A 65 -3.98 -2.45 -15.70
N VAL A 66 -5.02 -2.63 -14.91
CA VAL A 66 -6.25 -1.86 -14.99
C VAL A 66 -6.36 -0.95 -13.77
N GLU A 67 -6.49 0.34 -14.00
CA GLU A 67 -6.73 1.31 -12.93
C GLU A 67 -7.98 0.94 -12.13
N PRO A 68 -7.95 1.10 -10.78
CA PRO A 68 -9.12 0.81 -9.97
C PRO A 68 -10.31 1.70 -10.36
N PRO A 69 -11.57 1.22 -10.21
CA PRO A 69 -12.76 1.98 -10.62
C PRO A 69 -12.89 3.36 -9.97
N VAL A 70 -12.22 3.57 -8.83
CA VAL A 70 -12.19 4.84 -8.10
C VAL A 70 -11.10 5.80 -8.58
N HIS A 71 -10.27 5.38 -9.55
CA HIS A 71 -9.19 6.21 -10.06
C HIS A 71 -9.72 7.40 -10.87
N HIS A 72 -9.08 8.52 -10.65
CA HIS A 72 -9.24 9.75 -11.46
C HIS A 72 -7.86 10.27 -11.87
N PRO A 73 -7.73 10.98 -13.00
CA PRO A 73 -6.45 11.49 -13.46
C PRO A 73 -5.71 12.27 -12.38
N HIS A 74 -4.45 11.95 -12.20
CA HIS A 74 -3.53 12.57 -11.23
C HIS A 74 -3.83 12.30 -9.74
N LEU A 75 -4.78 11.42 -9.42
CA LEU A 75 -5.17 11.14 -8.04
C LEU A 75 -4.01 10.58 -7.20
N GLN A 76 -3.13 9.80 -7.82
CA GLN A 76 -1.93 9.25 -7.19
C GLN A 76 -0.81 10.29 -6.99
N ASN A 77 -0.91 11.48 -7.56
CA ASN A 77 0.13 12.51 -7.47
C ASN A 77 -0.14 13.48 -6.32
N LEU A 78 0.59 13.33 -5.22
CA LEU A 78 0.43 14.17 -4.01
C LEU A 78 0.81 15.65 -4.21
N SER A 79 1.47 15.99 -5.33
CA SER A 79 1.80 17.37 -5.67
C SER A 79 0.64 18.11 -6.37
N ILE A 80 -0.42 17.38 -6.74
CA ILE A 80 -1.60 17.92 -7.41
C ILE A 80 -2.80 17.78 -6.47
N TYR A 81 -3.45 18.92 -6.19
CA TYR A 81 -4.69 18.86 -5.40
C TYR A 81 -5.78 18.14 -6.23
N PRO A 82 -6.44 17.10 -5.67
CA PRO A 82 -7.35 16.27 -6.43
C PRO A 82 -8.61 17.04 -6.84
N ALA A 83 -9.07 16.80 -8.06
CA ALA A 83 -10.36 17.29 -8.55
C ALA A 83 -11.53 16.40 -8.09
N ALA A 84 -11.23 15.16 -7.68
CA ALA A 84 -12.19 14.19 -7.17
C ALA A 84 -12.03 14.05 -5.65
N HIS A 85 -13.04 13.51 -4.99
CA HIS A 85 -13.02 13.15 -3.57
C HIS A 85 -13.31 11.65 -3.45
N LEU A 86 -12.53 10.96 -2.61
CA LEU A 86 -12.82 9.58 -2.24
C LEU A 86 -13.29 9.52 -0.80
N ASP A 87 -14.45 8.91 -0.60
CA ASP A 87 -14.95 8.64 0.73
C ASP A 87 -14.23 7.42 1.37
N ARG A 88 -14.44 7.23 2.67
CA ARG A 88 -13.82 6.15 3.43
C ARG A 88 -14.15 4.77 2.84
N ARG A 89 -15.40 4.55 2.47
CA ARG A 89 -15.84 3.27 1.93
C ARG A 89 -15.11 2.92 0.63
N GLN A 90 -14.93 3.90 -0.26
CA GLN A 90 -14.20 3.70 -1.51
C GLN A 90 -12.74 3.30 -1.26
N ILE A 91 -12.10 3.92 -0.28
CA ILE A 91 -10.74 3.58 0.14
C ILE A 91 -10.68 2.19 0.79
N ASP A 92 -11.62 1.88 1.68
CA ASP A 92 -11.67 0.57 2.35
C ASP A 92 -11.91 -0.56 1.33
N ASP A 93 -12.85 -0.39 0.40
CA ASP A 93 -13.12 -1.36 -0.67
C ASP A 93 -11.88 -1.58 -1.56
N TYR A 94 -11.15 -0.50 -1.87
CA TYR A 94 -9.90 -0.59 -2.62
C TYR A 94 -8.81 -1.30 -1.83
N PHE A 95 -8.64 -0.99 -0.54
CA PHE A 95 -7.70 -1.70 0.33
C PHE A 95 -7.97 -3.21 0.37
N TYR A 96 -9.23 -3.62 0.53
CA TYR A 96 -9.60 -5.05 0.53
C TYR A 96 -9.31 -5.71 -0.81
N THR A 97 -9.49 -5.02 -1.92
CA THR A 97 -9.12 -5.51 -3.27
C THR A 97 -7.62 -5.77 -3.35
N ILE A 98 -6.78 -4.83 -2.91
CA ILE A 98 -5.32 -4.98 -2.89
C ILE A 98 -4.91 -6.11 -1.96
N LYS A 99 -5.49 -6.18 -0.77
CA LYS A 99 -5.23 -7.26 0.19
C LYS A 99 -5.47 -8.63 -0.41
N ALA A 100 -6.57 -8.82 -1.13
CA ALA A 100 -6.88 -10.07 -1.82
C ALA A 100 -5.87 -10.36 -2.94
N LYS A 101 -5.53 -9.36 -3.76
CA LYS A 101 -4.55 -9.46 -4.85
C LYS A 101 -3.16 -9.88 -4.33
N LEU A 102 -2.65 -9.20 -3.31
CA LEU A 102 -1.34 -9.52 -2.73
C LEU A 102 -1.34 -10.90 -2.06
N SER A 103 -2.41 -11.25 -1.34
CA SER A 103 -2.53 -12.58 -0.72
C SER A 103 -2.50 -13.69 -1.78
N LEU A 104 -3.20 -13.52 -2.89
CA LEU A 104 -3.20 -14.48 -4.00
C LEU A 104 -1.80 -14.58 -4.63
N TYR A 105 -1.15 -13.45 -4.91
CA TYR A 105 0.21 -13.43 -5.46
C TYR A 105 1.20 -14.19 -4.57
N LEU A 106 1.16 -13.96 -3.26
CA LEU A 106 2.07 -14.60 -2.31
C LEU A 106 1.85 -16.12 -2.23
N THR A 107 0.65 -16.64 -2.49
CA THR A 107 0.42 -18.09 -2.51
C THR A 107 1.10 -18.81 -3.69
N SER A 108 1.39 -18.08 -4.77
CA SER A 108 2.06 -18.59 -5.96
C SER A 108 3.55 -18.29 -6.02
N LEU A 109 4.06 -17.49 -5.08
CA LEU A 109 5.47 -17.06 -5.06
C LEU A 109 6.33 -18.12 -4.37
N HIS A 110 7.46 -18.48 -4.99
CA HIS A 110 8.47 -19.37 -4.43
C HIS A 110 9.82 -18.67 -4.35
N ASP A 111 10.76 -19.19 -3.54
CA ASP A 111 12.10 -18.59 -3.39
C ASP A 111 12.85 -18.47 -4.72
N GLU A 112 12.68 -19.43 -5.61
CA GLU A 112 13.28 -19.45 -6.95
C GLU A 112 12.74 -18.34 -7.87
N ASP A 113 11.54 -17.83 -7.60
CA ASP A 113 10.92 -16.74 -8.38
C ASP A 113 11.47 -15.38 -8.00
N LEU A 114 11.99 -15.23 -6.79
CA LEU A 114 12.37 -13.93 -6.23
C LEU A 114 13.44 -13.21 -7.05
N LEU A 115 14.39 -13.94 -7.62
CA LEU A 115 15.45 -13.37 -8.45
C LEU A 115 15.05 -13.26 -9.93
N GLN A 116 13.90 -13.78 -10.31
CA GLN A 116 13.35 -13.61 -11.65
C GLN A 116 12.72 -12.22 -11.80
N ARG A 117 12.64 -11.75 -13.03
CA ARG A 117 11.98 -10.50 -13.40
C ARG A 117 10.57 -10.79 -13.89
N PRO A 118 9.56 -9.99 -13.50
CA PRO A 118 8.26 -10.01 -14.18
C PRO A 118 8.43 -9.66 -15.67
N GLU A 119 7.45 -9.99 -16.46
CA GLU A 119 7.44 -9.68 -17.89
C GLU A 119 7.59 -8.16 -18.12
N ASN A 120 8.43 -7.80 -19.08
CA ASN A 120 8.76 -6.41 -19.44
C ASN A 120 9.43 -5.58 -18.32
N CYS A 121 9.62 -6.11 -17.12
CA CYS A 121 10.18 -5.38 -15.98
C CYS A 121 11.70 -5.52 -15.90
N THR A 122 12.36 -4.41 -15.57
CA THR A 122 13.82 -4.39 -15.36
C THR A 122 14.25 -4.85 -13.97
N TRP A 123 13.31 -4.89 -13.00
CA TRP A 123 13.54 -5.21 -11.60
C TRP A 123 13.20 -6.67 -11.30
N THR A 124 13.93 -7.31 -10.39
CA THR A 124 13.54 -8.63 -9.88
C THR A 124 12.33 -8.49 -8.95
N ARG A 125 11.54 -9.58 -8.80
CA ARG A 125 10.42 -9.63 -7.85
C ARG A 125 10.85 -9.25 -6.44
N PHE A 126 12.01 -9.73 -6.02
CA PHE A 126 12.55 -9.38 -4.69
C PHE A 126 12.83 -7.88 -4.56
N THR A 127 13.41 -7.26 -5.57
CA THR A 127 13.67 -5.82 -5.58
C THR A 127 12.37 -5.01 -5.51
N LEU A 128 11.35 -5.40 -6.28
CA LEU A 128 10.03 -4.76 -6.26
C LEU A 128 9.39 -4.84 -4.87
N ILE A 129 9.35 -6.04 -4.30
CA ILE A 129 8.77 -6.28 -2.97
C ILE A 129 9.48 -5.42 -1.91
N LEU A 130 10.81 -5.41 -1.86
CA LEU A 130 11.57 -4.62 -0.89
C LEU A 130 11.39 -3.10 -1.10
N ALA A 131 11.34 -2.66 -2.36
CA ALA A 131 11.08 -1.25 -2.68
C ALA A 131 9.69 -0.84 -2.19
N GLN A 132 8.69 -1.71 -2.39
CA GLN A 132 7.34 -1.43 -1.93
C GLN A 132 7.21 -1.50 -0.41
N PHE A 133 7.85 -2.41 0.28
CA PHE A 133 7.88 -2.37 1.75
C PHE A 133 8.43 -1.05 2.28
N ARG A 134 9.52 -0.55 1.70
CA ARG A 134 10.09 0.75 2.09
C ARG A 134 9.12 1.90 1.86
N HIS A 135 8.49 1.96 0.69
CA HIS A 135 7.52 3.00 0.31
C HIS A 135 6.27 2.94 1.17
N TRP A 136 5.71 1.75 1.32
CA TRP A 136 4.54 1.47 2.14
C TRP A 136 4.72 1.94 3.59
N HIS A 137 5.81 1.51 4.24
CA HIS A 137 6.09 1.87 5.63
C HIS A 137 6.43 3.36 5.80
N LEU A 138 6.99 4.01 4.78
CA LEU A 138 7.15 5.46 4.81
C LEU A 138 5.79 6.16 4.94
N HIS A 139 4.82 5.80 4.11
CA HIS A 139 3.49 6.40 4.15
C HIS A 139 2.70 6.01 5.39
N LEU A 140 2.79 4.76 5.85
CA LEU A 140 2.20 4.35 7.12
C LEU A 140 2.75 5.16 8.29
N GLY A 141 4.07 5.31 8.37
CA GLY A 141 4.71 6.12 9.42
C GLY A 141 4.28 7.58 9.40
N MET A 142 4.12 8.18 8.21
CA MET A 142 3.60 9.54 8.06
C MET A 142 2.15 9.65 8.58
N LEU A 143 1.27 8.74 8.19
CA LEU A 143 -0.13 8.71 8.63
C LEU A 143 -0.24 8.46 10.13
N MET A 144 0.54 7.53 10.69
CA MET A 144 0.61 7.26 12.13
C MET A 144 1.01 8.51 12.91
N GLY A 145 2.08 9.18 12.46
CA GLY A 145 2.56 10.42 13.08
C GLY A 145 1.52 11.53 13.05
N PHE A 146 0.79 11.67 11.93
CA PHE A 146 -0.30 12.62 11.78
C PHE A 146 -1.46 12.32 12.75
N VAL A 147 -1.94 11.07 12.78
CA VAL A 147 -3.01 10.65 13.70
C VAL A 147 -2.62 10.88 15.15
N GLN A 148 -1.40 10.50 15.53
CA GLN A 148 -0.91 10.66 16.89
C GLN A 148 -0.81 12.13 17.29
N ALA A 149 -0.31 12.99 16.41
CA ALA A 149 -0.15 14.42 16.70
C ALA A 149 -1.49 15.12 16.87
N ASP A 150 -2.51 14.73 16.11
CA ASP A 150 -3.82 15.40 16.13
C ASP A 150 -4.78 14.82 17.18
N THR A 151 -4.76 13.51 17.39
CA THR A 151 -5.74 12.82 18.24
C THR A 151 -5.17 12.30 19.57
N GLY A 152 -3.84 12.18 19.68
CA GLY A 152 -3.18 11.46 20.76
C GLY A 152 -3.32 9.94 20.69
N LEU A 153 -4.03 9.39 19.68
CA LEU A 153 -4.11 7.95 19.45
C LEU A 153 -2.82 7.43 18.84
N CYS A 154 -2.38 6.27 19.32
CA CYS A 154 -1.21 5.59 18.77
C CYS A 154 -1.67 4.31 18.06
N PRO A 155 -1.69 4.28 16.71
CA PRO A 155 -1.96 3.05 15.98
C PRO A 155 -0.97 1.95 16.41
N ARG A 156 -1.46 0.71 16.51
CA ARG A 156 -0.62 -0.41 16.95
C ARG A 156 0.28 -0.87 15.82
N THR A 157 1.48 -1.27 16.19
CA THR A 157 2.43 -1.98 15.34
C THR A 157 2.69 -3.38 15.89
N LEU A 158 3.05 -4.32 15.05
CA LEU A 158 3.38 -5.70 15.44
C LEU A 158 4.89 -5.93 15.46
#